data_2002b682733747435333785fd0e5fcd2
#
_entry.id   2002b682733747435333785fd0e5fcd2
#
_cell.length_a   1.000
_cell.length_b   1.000
_cell.length_c   1.000
_cell.angle_alpha   90.00
_cell.angle_beta   90.00
_cell.angle_gamma   90.00
#
_symmetry.space_group_name_H-M   'P 1'
#
loop_
_entity.id
_entity.type
_entity.pdbx_description
1 polymer ?
#
loop_
_entity_poly.entity_id
_entity_poly.type
_entity_poly.pdbx_seq_one_letter_code
_entity_poly.pdbx_strand_id
1 'polypeptide(L)'
;MQRIPDDVFDALEKSHPQGLTSVEILGALADHGNKISEATLRKYVQLGLLPRSVRVGRKGKHQGSQGMYPSGVVRQIQKIREMMADDYTIEEIQREFLFVRGDIEDLERSLAKVFEALREAAKDGRSDTAGRIIGSEISGAEALAKDLLSKLTVIEKRLMSQAQLAKQATG
;
A
#
# COMPACT_ATOMS: atom_id res chain seq x y z
N MET A 1 -12.97 8.74 18.72
CA MET A 1 -12.74 7.94 17.49
C MET A 1 -12.53 6.50 17.90
N GLN A 2 -13.19 5.53 17.27
CA GLN A 2 -13.01 4.12 17.60
C GLN A 2 -11.82 3.58 16.78
N ARG A 3 -10.85 2.96 17.46
CA ARG A 3 -9.71 2.33 16.77
C ARG A 3 -10.16 1.06 16.07
N ILE A 4 -9.86 0.94 14.80
CA ILE A 4 -10.06 -0.30 14.02
C ILE A 4 -8.94 -1.27 14.42
N PRO A 5 -9.25 -2.52 14.78
CA PRO A 5 -8.24 -3.52 15.11
C PRO A 5 -7.34 -3.88 13.93
N ASP A 6 -6.10 -4.28 14.21
CA ASP A 6 -5.11 -4.59 13.16
C ASP A 6 -5.50 -5.82 12.31
N ASP A 7 -6.18 -6.80 12.90
CA ASP A 7 -6.67 -7.99 12.19
C ASP A 7 -7.74 -7.65 11.13
N VAL A 8 -8.55 -6.60 11.37
CA VAL A 8 -9.52 -6.10 10.39
C VAL A 8 -8.81 -5.49 9.19
N PHE A 9 -7.75 -4.71 9.42
CA PHE A 9 -6.93 -4.18 8.31
C PHE A 9 -6.27 -5.30 7.53
N ASP A 10 -5.68 -6.29 8.21
CA ASP A 10 -5.04 -7.43 7.56
C ASP A 10 -6.03 -8.25 6.72
N ALA A 11 -7.27 -8.42 7.22
CA ALA A 11 -8.33 -9.09 6.46
C ALA A 11 -8.75 -8.27 5.23
N LEU A 12 -8.88 -6.95 5.38
CA LEU A 12 -9.23 -6.04 4.28
C LEU A 12 -8.14 -6.04 3.20
N GLU A 13 -6.88 -5.94 3.60
CA GLU A 13 -5.73 -5.95 2.69
C GLU A 13 -5.61 -7.28 1.93
N LYS A 14 -5.86 -8.41 2.60
CA LYS A 14 -5.89 -9.74 1.97
C LYS A 14 -7.05 -9.93 1.00
N SER A 15 -8.23 -9.40 1.33
CA SER A 15 -9.41 -9.52 0.47
C SER A 15 -9.38 -8.60 -0.75
N HIS A 16 -8.55 -7.54 -0.72
CA HIS A 16 -8.42 -6.55 -1.80
C HIS A 16 -6.98 -6.41 -2.31
N PRO A 17 -6.37 -7.47 -2.85
CA PRO A 17 -4.97 -7.44 -3.30
C PRO A 17 -4.73 -6.48 -4.48
N GLN A 18 -5.79 -6.08 -5.19
CA GLN A 18 -5.72 -5.09 -6.28
C GLN A 18 -5.93 -3.65 -5.81
N GLY A 19 -6.15 -3.44 -4.51
CA GLY A 19 -6.48 -2.17 -3.92
C GLY A 19 -7.98 -1.96 -3.71
N LEU A 20 -8.34 -0.78 -3.22
CA LEU A 20 -9.69 -0.38 -2.84
C LEU A 20 -10.15 0.84 -3.64
N THR A 21 -11.43 0.90 -3.97
CA THR A 21 -12.07 2.09 -4.51
C THR A 21 -12.36 3.10 -3.39
N SER A 22 -12.63 4.37 -3.76
CA SER A 22 -13.06 5.37 -2.76
C SER A 22 -14.31 4.92 -1.98
N VAL A 23 -15.25 4.27 -2.65
CA VAL A 23 -16.49 3.77 -2.02
C VAL A 23 -16.20 2.69 -0.99
N GLU A 24 -15.34 1.73 -1.32
CA GLU A 24 -14.95 0.66 -0.39
C GLU A 24 -14.17 1.21 0.82
N ILE A 25 -13.26 2.18 0.60
CA ILE A 25 -12.55 2.87 1.67
C ILE A 25 -13.52 3.56 2.64
N LEU A 26 -14.46 4.35 2.08
CA LEU A 26 -15.44 5.08 2.89
C LEU A 26 -16.38 4.13 3.63
N GLY A 27 -16.78 3.02 3.02
CA GLY A 27 -17.57 1.96 3.63
C GLY A 27 -16.83 1.32 4.80
N ALA A 28 -15.61 0.84 4.58
CA ALA A 28 -14.80 0.20 5.61
C ALA A 28 -14.56 1.10 6.83
N LEU A 29 -14.35 2.40 6.61
CA LEU A 29 -14.22 3.37 7.71
C LEU A 29 -15.55 3.60 8.44
N ALA A 30 -16.67 3.68 7.70
CA ALA A 30 -18.00 3.91 8.28
C ALA A 30 -18.46 2.74 9.15
N ASP A 31 -18.22 1.51 8.72
CA ASP A 31 -18.57 0.27 9.44
C ASP A 31 -17.92 0.18 10.83
N HIS A 32 -16.79 0.89 11.01
CA HIS A 32 -16.06 0.96 12.27
C HIS A 32 -16.20 2.33 12.99
N GLY A 33 -17.22 3.11 12.66
CA GLY A 33 -17.49 4.40 13.32
C GLY A 33 -16.50 5.52 12.97
N ASN A 34 -15.66 5.32 11.96
CA ASN A 34 -14.62 6.27 11.53
C ASN A 34 -14.98 7.00 10.22
N LYS A 35 -16.27 7.29 10.03
CA LYS A 35 -16.78 7.93 8.81
C LYS A 35 -16.01 9.20 8.43
N ILE A 36 -15.59 9.28 7.17
CA ILE A 36 -15.08 10.50 6.52
C ILE A 36 -15.86 10.77 5.25
N SER A 37 -15.79 12.00 4.74
CA SER A 37 -16.38 12.36 3.45
C SER A 37 -15.41 12.05 2.30
N GLU A 38 -15.95 11.91 1.09
CA GLU A 38 -15.11 11.80 -0.11
C GLU A 38 -14.24 13.06 -0.33
N ALA A 39 -14.76 14.24 0.06
CA ALA A 39 -14.00 15.48 0.03
C ALA A 39 -12.78 15.42 0.98
N THR A 40 -12.94 14.82 2.17
CA THR A 40 -11.83 14.61 3.11
C THR A 40 -10.79 13.64 2.55
N LEU A 41 -11.22 12.54 1.93
CA LEU A 41 -10.32 11.60 1.26
C LEU A 41 -9.50 12.31 0.17
N ARG A 42 -10.17 13.07 -0.70
CA ARG A 42 -9.50 13.86 -1.75
C ARG A 42 -8.53 14.89 -1.18
N LYS A 43 -8.90 15.57 -0.09
CA LYS A 43 -8.03 16.54 0.60
C LYS A 43 -6.76 15.86 1.11
N TYR A 44 -6.86 14.67 1.71
CA TYR A 44 -5.68 13.93 2.18
C TYR A 44 -4.75 13.54 1.03
N VAL A 45 -5.29 13.13 -0.12
CA VAL A 45 -4.50 12.88 -1.32
C VAL A 45 -3.83 14.16 -1.85
N GLN A 46 -4.55 15.28 -1.90
CA GLN A 46 -4.00 16.58 -2.35
C GLN A 46 -2.87 17.07 -1.44
N LEU A 47 -2.99 16.83 -0.14
CA LEU A 47 -1.97 17.17 0.86
C LEU A 47 -0.79 16.16 0.87
N GLY A 48 -0.79 15.13 0.02
CA GLY A 48 0.25 14.12 0.01
C GLY A 48 0.25 13.20 1.23
N LEU A 49 -0.83 13.20 2.03
CA LEU A 49 -1.01 12.31 3.18
C LEU A 49 -1.43 10.90 2.78
N LEU A 50 -1.97 10.75 1.58
CA LEU A 50 -2.37 9.47 1.00
C LEU A 50 -1.83 9.36 -0.43
N PRO A 51 -1.56 8.13 -0.90
CA PRO A 51 -1.17 7.88 -2.28
C PRO A 51 -2.30 8.25 -3.24
N ARG A 52 -1.94 8.56 -4.49
CA ARG A 52 -2.91 8.77 -5.56
C ARG A 52 -3.51 7.44 -6.01
N SER A 53 -4.79 7.47 -6.39
CA SER A 53 -5.41 6.29 -7.01
C SER A 53 -4.80 6.00 -8.38
N VAL A 54 -4.62 4.72 -8.69
CA VAL A 54 -4.23 4.24 -10.02
C VAL A 54 -5.50 3.85 -10.79
N ARG A 55 -5.60 4.25 -12.05
CA ARG A 55 -6.73 3.87 -12.89
C ARG A 55 -6.57 2.43 -13.37
N VAL A 56 -7.52 1.59 -13.01
CA VAL A 56 -7.60 0.20 -13.47
C VAL A 56 -8.79 0.07 -14.42
N GLY A 57 -8.54 -0.43 -15.65
CA GLY A 57 -9.59 -0.69 -16.62
C GLY A 57 -10.49 -1.84 -16.18
N ARG A 58 -11.82 -1.68 -16.23
CA ARG A 58 -12.75 -2.79 -16.05
C ARG A 58 -12.83 -3.62 -17.33
N LYS A 59 -12.75 -4.96 -17.20
CA LYS A 59 -13.05 -5.86 -18.33
C LYS A 59 -14.53 -5.75 -18.70
N GLY A 60 -14.83 -5.25 -19.90
CA GLY A 60 -16.19 -5.17 -20.46
C GLY A 60 -16.37 -3.99 -21.40
N LYS A 61 -17.16 -4.19 -22.49
CA LYS A 61 -17.53 -3.14 -23.46
C LYS A 61 -18.31 -2.04 -22.70
N HIS A 62 -17.82 -0.79 -22.72
CA HIS A 62 -18.41 0.39 -22.07
C HIS A 62 -18.27 0.53 -20.53
N GLN A 63 -17.40 -0.21 -19.86
CA GLN A 63 -17.11 0.02 -18.44
C GLN A 63 -15.85 0.91 -18.31
N GLY A 64 -16.05 2.13 -17.81
CA GLY A 64 -14.98 3.11 -17.59
C GLY A 64 -13.89 2.63 -16.63
N SER A 65 -12.78 3.35 -16.56
CA SER A 65 -11.71 3.08 -15.59
C SER A 65 -12.12 3.50 -14.19
N GLN A 66 -11.76 2.69 -13.18
CA GLN A 66 -11.99 2.98 -11.78
C GLN A 66 -10.67 3.32 -11.09
N GLY A 67 -10.66 4.34 -10.23
CA GLY A 67 -9.51 4.67 -9.40
C GLY A 67 -9.38 3.67 -8.25
N MET A 68 -8.24 3.02 -8.16
CA MET A 68 -7.91 2.07 -7.09
C MET A 68 -6.81 2.67 -6.22
N TYR A 69 -7.02 2.67 -4.93
CA TYR A 69 -6.03 3.04 -3.92
C TYR A 69 -5.35 1.78 -3.38
N PRO A 70 -4.09 1.85 -2.90
CA PRO A 70 -3.48 0.74 -2.19
C PRO A 70 -4.35 0.23 -1.03
N SER A 71 -4.35 -1.08 -0.80
CA SER A 71 -5.19 -1.69 0.24
C SER A 71 -4.91 -1.17 1.65
N GLY A 72 -3.66 -0.79 1.96
CA GLY A 72 -3.26 -0.21 3.24
C GLY A 72 -3.76 1.22 3.51
N VAL A 73 -4.45 1.87 2.55
CA VAL A 73 -4.89 3.27 2.69
C VAL A 73 -5.86 3.48 3.85
N VAL A 74 -6.68 2.48 4.20
CA VAL A 74 -7.64 2.57 5.33
C VAL A 74 -6.89 2.67 6.65
N ARG A 75 -5.83 1.87 6.84
CA ARG A 75 -4.92 1.93 7.99
C ARG A 75 -4.22 3.29 8.08
N GLN A 76 -3.76 3.80 6.94
CA GLN A 76 -3.13 5.11 6.83
C GLN A 76 -4.07 6.26 7.25
N ILE A 77 -5.34 6.23 6.80
CA ILE A 77 -6.36 7.21 7.19
C ILE A 77 -6.60 7.18 8.69
N GLN A 78 -6.73 5.99 9.28
CA GLN A 78 -6.89 5.89 10.74
C GLN A 78 -5.71 6.55 11.46
N LYS A 79 -4.48 6.25 11.05
CA LYS A 79 -3.28 6.80 11.68
C LYS A 79 -3.19 8.32 11.56
N ILE A 80 -3.50 8.88 10.38
CA ILE A 80 -3.59 10.33 10.18
C ILE A 80 -4.59 10.95 11.16
N ARG A 81 -5.76 10.33 11.34
CA ARG A 81 -6.79 10.84 12.24
C ARG A 81 -6.42 10.71 13.71
N GLU A 82 -5.73 9.64 14.10
CA GLU A 82 -5.16 9.49 15.45
C GLU A 82 -4.19 10.64 15.73
N MET A 83 -3.25 10.92 14.83
CA MET A 83 -2.32 12.02 14.98
C MET A 83 -3.02 13.38 15.05
N MET A 84 -4.02 13.61 14.20
CA MET A 84 -4.82 14.85 14.29
C MET A 84 -5.58 14.96 15.63
N ALA A 85 -6.01 13.85 16.21
CA ALA A 85 -6.64 13.83 17.53
C ALA A 85 -5.63 14.09 18.67
N ASP A 86 -4.34 13.82 18.44
CA ASP A 86 -3.21 14.11 19.32
C ASP A 86 -2.60 15.49 19.01
N ASP A 87 -3.38 16.41 18.42
CA ASP A 87 -3.05 17.80 18.10
C ASP A 87 -1.86 18.00 17.13
N TYR A 88 -1.53 16.99 16.31
CA TYR A 88 -0.55 17.18 15.24
C TYR A 88 -1.12 18.03 14.11
N THR A 89 -0.34 18.99 13.64
CA THR A 89 -0.63 19.72 12.41
C THR A 89 -0.41 18.85 11.18
N ILE A 90 -1.00 19.24 10.07
CA ILE A 90 -0.80 18.53 8.79
C ILE A 90 0.68 18.51 8.38
N GLU A 91 1.38 19.62 8.59
CA GLU A 91 2.81 19.76 8.29
C GLU A 91 3.67 18.85 9.16
N GLU A 92 3.31 18.67 10.42
CA GLU A 92 3.97 17.73 11.33
C GLU A 92 3.71 16.29 10.89
N ILE A 93 2.46 15.96 10.55
CA ILE A 93 2.11 14.64 10.01
C ILE A 93 2.90 14.34 8.73
N GLN A 94 3.00 15.29 7.81
CA GLN A 94 3.79 15.15 6.58
C GLN A 94 5.29 14.95 6.84
N ARG A 95 5.84 15.60 7.86
CA ARG A 95 7.25 15.51 8.23
C ARG A 95 7.59 14.23 8.97
N GLU A 96 6.71 13.78 9.85
CA GLU A 96 6.92 12.60 10.70
C GLU A 96 6.52 11.29 10.00
N PHE A 97 5.67 11.35 8.98
CA PHE A 97 5.26 10.20 8.20
C PHE A 97 5.99 10.12 6.87
N LEU A 98 6.85 9.13 6.74
CA LEU A 98 7.24 8.66 5.42
C LEU A 98 6.06 7.85 4.86
N PHE A 99 5.26 8.48 4.00
CA PHE A 99 4.12 7.81 3.33
C PHE A 99 4.57 6.87 2.21
N VAL A 100 5.71 6.21 2.39
CA VAL A 100 6.25 5.26 1.41
C VAL A 100 5.59 3.88 1.48
N ARG A 101 4.70 3.64 2.46
CA ARG A 101 4.07 2.32 2.61
C ARG A 101 3.27 1.94 1.36
N GLY A 102 2.45 2.86 0.86
CA GLY A 102 1.69 2.64 -0.38
C GLY A 102 2.60 2.43 -1.59
N ASP A 103 3.70 3.17 -1.68
CA ASP A 103 4.68 3.02 -2.76
C ASP A 103 5.40 1.67 -2.69
N ILE A 104 5.71 1.16 -1.48
CA ILE A 104 6.29 -0.18 -1.28
C ILE A 104 5.29 -1.26 -1.73
N GLU A 105 4.01 -1.14 -1.37
CA GLU A 105 2.96 -2.07 -1.80
C GLU A 105 2.73 -2.02 -3.32
N ASP A 106 2.79 -0.85 -3.94
CA ASP A 106 2.71 -0.69 -5.40
C ASP A 106 3.90 -1.30 -6.11
N LEU A 107 5.10 -1.15 -5.54
CA LEU A 107 6.32 -1.79 -6.03
C LEU A 107 6.21 -3.32 -5.94
N GLU A 108 5.73 -3.86 -4.83
CA GLU A 108 5.50 -5.30 -4.65
C GLU A 108 4.56 -5.86 -5.71
N ARG A 109 3.42 -5.18 -5.95
CA ARG A 109 2.46 -5.57 -6.99
C ARG A 109 3.06 -5.51 -8.40
N SER A 110 3.87 -4.49 -8.67
CA SER A 110 4.53 -4.31 -9.95
C SER A 110 5.56 -5.40 -10.22
N LEU A 111 6.38 -5.71 -9.22
CA LEU A 111 7.37 -6.80 -9.29
C LEU A 111 6.69 -8.16 -9.48
N ALA A 112 5.60 -8.44 -8.77
CA ALA A 112 4.85 -9.67 -8.94
C ALA A 112 4.36 -9.87 -10.39
N LYS A 113 3.82 -8.80 -11.01
CA LYS A 113 3.39 -8.82 -12.43
C LYS A 113 4.56 -9.08 -13.39
N VAL A 114 5.70 -8.44 -13.13
CA VAL A 114 6.91 -8.65 -13.96
C VAL A 114 7.39 -10.09 -13.87
N PHE A 115 7.50 -10.65 -12.67
CA PHE A 115 7.93 -12.03 -12.50
C PHE A 115 6.94 -13.04 -13.07
N GLU A 116 5.64 -12.78 -12.98
CA GLU A 116 4.62 -13.61 -13.64
C GLU A 116 4.81 -13.62 -15.16
N ALA A 117 4.97 -12.44 -15.78
CA ALA A 117 5.21 -12.32 -17.21
C ALA A 117 6.51 -13.02 -17.65
N LEU A 118 7.61 -12.87 -16.88
CA LEU A 118 8.87 -13.54 -17.16
C LEU A 118 8.74 -15.08 -17.06
N ARG A 119 8.01 -15.58 -16.06
CA ARG A 119 7.76 -17.03 -15.95
C ARG A 119 6.92 -17.57 -17.10
N GLU A 120 5.90 -16.82 -17.54
CA GLU A 120 5.11 -17.20 -18.72
C GLU A 120 5.98 -17.24 -19.97
N ALA A 121 6.79 -16.21 -20.22
CA ALA A 121 7.69 -16.17 -21.37
C ALA A 121 8.76 -17.29 -21.35
N ALA A 122 9.17 -17.73 -20.17
CA ALA A 122 10.16 -18.80 -20.01
C ALA A 122 9.56 -20.21 -20.08
N LYS A 123 8.22 -20.37 -20.17
CA LYS A 123 7.57 -21.71 -20.21
C LYS A 123 7.96 -22.50 -21.43
N ASP A 124 8.05 -21.86 -22.59
CA ASP A 124 8.30 -22.51 -23.87
C ASP A 124 9.72 -23.07 -23.97
N GLY A 125 10.70 -22.51 -23.22
CA GLY A 125 12.10 -22.93 -23.21
C GLY A 125 12.49 -23.92 -22.10
N ARG A 126 11.55 -24.39 -21.26
CA ARG A 126 11.88 -25.22 -20.09
C ARG A 126 12.52 -26.58 -20.38
N SER A 127 12.42 -27.08 -21.59
CA SER A 127 12.92 -28.41 -21.97
C SER A 127 14.41 -28.44 -22.28
N ASP A 128 15.05 -27.31 -22.47
CA ASP A 128 16.47 -27.21 -22.80
C ASP A 128 17.31 -26.62 -21.64
N THR A 129 18.62 -26.65 -21.82
CA THR A 129 19.56 -26.16 -20.80
C THR A 129 19.43 -24.65 -20.60
N ALA A 130 19.16 -23.89 -21.67
CA ALA A 130 18.98 -22.44 -21.61
C ALA A 130 17.74 -22.03 -20.81
N GLY A 131 16.62 -22.73 -21.00
CA GLY A 131 15.39 -22.48 -20.24
C GLY A 131 15.52 -22.78 -18.76
N ARG A 132 16.35 -23.77 -18.37
CA ARG A 132 16.64 -24.04 -16.95
C ARG A 132 17.49 -22.95 -16.31
N ILE A 133 18.47 -22.41 -17.05
CA ILE A 133 19.29 -21.29 -16.60
C ILE A 133 18.42 -20.06 -16.38
N ILE A 134 17.60 -19.67 -17.36
CA ILE A 134 16.69 -18.54 -17.28
C ILE A 134 15.72 -18.71 -16.09
N GLY A 135 15.16 -19.90 -15.90
CA GLY A 135 14.26 -20.18 -14.74
C GLY A 135 14.95 -20.00 -13.38
N SER A 136 16.24 -20.36 -13.29
CA SER A 136 17.05 -20.15 -12.08
C SER A 136 17.35 -18.67 -11.85
N GLU A 137 17.67 -17.92 -12.91
CA GLU A 137 17.89 -16.47 -12.85
C GLU A 137 16.63 -15.71 -12.42
N ILE A 138 15.46 -16.05 -12.96
CA ILE A 138 14.17 -15.48 -12.54
C ILE A 138 13.92 -15.74 -11.05
N SER A 139 14.15 -16.96 -10.58
CA SER A 139 13.98 -17.31 -9.16
C SER A 139 14.94 -16.56 -8.25
N GLY A 140 16.20 -16.39 -8.69
CA GLY A 140 17.19 -15.59 -7.97
C GLY A 140 16.81 -14.11 -7.88
N ALA A 141 16.38 -13.52 -8.99
CA ALA A 141 15.92 -12.14 -9.03
C ALA A 141 14.68 -11.91 -8.15
N GLU A 142 13.74 -12.87 -8.13
CA GLU A 142 12.56 -12.81 -7.27
C GLU A 142 12.92 -12.85 -5.78
N ALA A 143 13.89 -13.67 -5.40
CA ALA A 143 14.39 -13.73 -4.03
C ALA A 143 15.02 -12.39 -3.59
N LEU A 144 15.81 -11.77 -4.46
CA LEU A 144 16.40 -10.44 -4.22
C LEU A 144 15.32 -9.35 -4.10
N ALA A 145 14.30 -9.40 -4.94
CA ALA A 145 13.18 -8.45 -4.88
C ALA A 145 12.42 -8.58 -3.54
N LYS A 146 12.16 -9.79 -3.07
CA LYS A 146 11.53 -10.04 -1.76
C LYS A 146 12.40 -9.55 -0.60
N ASP A 147 13.70 -9.75 -0.65
CA ASP A 147 14.65 -9.25 0.36
C ASP A 147 14.65 -7.71 0.38
N LEU A 148 14.68 -7.07 -0.79
CA LEU A 148 14.59 -5.61 -0.91
C LEU A 148 13.31 -5.07 -0.28
N LEU A 149 12.15 -5.61 -0.63
CA LEU A 149 10.85 -5.19 -0.08
C LEU A 149 10.81 -5.36 1.44
N SER A 150 11.33 -6.46 1.96
CA SER A 150 11.43 -6.70 3.40
C SER A 150 12.29 -5.64 4.09
N LYS A 151 13.45 -5.30 3.52
CA LYS A 151 14.33 -4.26 4.05
C LYS A 151 13.69 -2.88 4.03
N LEU A 152 13.02 -2.51 2.94
CA LEU A 152 12.29 -1.24 2.83
C LEU A 152 11.21 -1.13 3.92
N THR A 153 10.43 -2.19 4.13
CA THR A 153 9.42 -2.26 5.18
C THR A 153 10.02 -2.12 6.60
N VAL A 154 11.20 -2.72 6.83
CA VAL A 154 11.90 -2.60 8.12
C VAL A 154 12.41 -1.16 8.33
N ILE A 155 12.95 -0.53 7.29
CA ILE A 155 13.43 0.86 7.35
C ILE A 155 12.26 1.81 7.65
N GLU A 156 11.16 1.67 6.93
CA GLU A 156 9.94 2.46 7.16
C GLU A 156 9.48 2.35 8.62
N LYS A 157 9.34 1.11 9.14
CA LYS A 157 8.93 0.88 10.53
C LYS A 157 9.89 1.50 11.54
N ARG A 158 11.20 1.44 11.30
CA ARG A 158 12.21 2.04 12.19
C ARG A 158 12.13 3.56 12.22
N LEU A 159 11.98 4.18 11.03
CA LEU A 159 11.83 5.64 10.93
C LEU A 159 10.57 6.12 11.65
N MET A 160 9.46 5.41 11.50
CA MET A 160 8.23 5.72 12.24
C MET A 160 8.39 5.56 13.75
N SER A 161 9.10 4.53 14.21
CA SER A 161 9.35 4.34 15.65
C SER A 161 10.28 5.41 16.23
N GLN A 162 11.29 5.85 15.48
CA GLN A 162 12.19 6.94 15.91
C GLN A 162 11.45 8.27 16.03
N ALA A 163 10.55 8.59 15.10
CA ALA A 163 9.74 9.80 15.15
C ALA A 163 8.85 9.81 16.42
N GLN A 164 8.26 8.67 16.78
CA GLN A 164 7.45 8.55 18.00
C GLN A 164 8.27 8.73 19.28
N LEU A 165 9.46 8.15 19.36
CA LEU A 165 10.35 8.26 20.52
C LEU A 165 10.87 9.70 20.73
N ALA A 166 11.21 10.40 19.65
CA ALA A 166 11.69 11.77 19.70
C ALA A 166 10.63 12.72 20.31
N LYS A 167 9.34 12.47 20.03
CA LYS A 167 8.25 13.28 20.59
C LYS A 167 8.00 13.01 22.08
N GLN A 168 8.09 11.76 22.52
CA GLN A 168 7.96 11.42 23.94
C GLN A 168 9.08 12.00 24.82
N ALA A 169 10.22 12.33 24.20
CA ALA A 169 11.36 12.94 24.91
C ALA A 169 11.27 14.48 24.98
N THR A 170 10.36 15.11 24.21
CA THR A 170 10.25 16.57 24.10
C THR A 170 8.97 17.15 24.76
N GLY A 171 8.06 16.31 25.22
CA GLY A 171 6.82 16.68 25.94
C GLY A 171 6.87 16.26 27.39
#